data_ce69c6ab8d255ea684b1a351b6150b9c
#
_entry.id   ce69c6ab8d255ea684b1a351b6150b9c
#
_cell.length_a   1.000
_cell.length_b   1.000
_cell.length_c   1.000
_cell.angle_alpha   90.00
_cell.angle_beta   90.00
_cell.angle_gamma   90.00
#
_symmetry.space_group_name_H-M   'P 1'
#
loop_
_entity.id
_entity.type
_entity.pdbx_description
1 polymer ?
#
loop_
_entity_poly.entity_id
_entity_poly.type
_entity_poly.pdbx_seq_one_letter_code
_entity_poly.pdbx_strand_id
1 'polypeptide(L)'
;MKKILSCICFCLILFGLMLRIDDILISKPYNRYYILEKHLEEVGTEFDVQVFGSCHSYTSFNPRYLEEQTGLDSFVFGNPGEIMPTTYLRMREQFQDYAPKVAVVETWGINPYETYDSTESILGTYLQTNIQHIPFSLEKLRVIRDFETLDMLEMNFTISKYKDRILEHNLRDFDFNYSFDAAKAHTSEIVREEMTSRLENYGFRVNPSNPLDQYEAKQNHVSKDDVLEIEPNITKYIVKIIELCEAYDVELIFYRSPYISKENELRKLNHFRQICDQHDVLFLDLEQEIDYDYNTDFFDYEHLSETGATKSTDFLIPYILEAAKK
;
A
#
# COMPACT_ATOMS: atom_id res chain seq x y z
N MET A 1 -27.50 -12.57 -35.26
CA MET A 1 -26.03 -12.56 -35.27
C MET A 1 -25.42 -11.18 -35.58
N LYS A 2 -25.67 -10.55 -36.76
CA LYS A 2 -25.06 -9.26 -37.12
C LYS A 2 -25.29 -8.15 -36.09
N LYS A 3 -26.51 -7.98 -35.53
CA LYS A 3 -26.83 -6.99 -34.52
C LYS A 3 -26.05 -7.21 -33.19
N ILE A 4 -25.93 -8.46 -32.76
CA ILE A 4 -25.17 -8.80 -31.56
C ILE A 4 -23.69 -8.50 -31.76
N LEU A 5 -23.12 -8.87 -32.90
CA LEU A 5 -21.72 -8.56 -33.24
C LEU A 5 -21.47 -7.05 -33.27
N SER A 6 -22.40 -6.27 -33.88
CA SER A 6 -22.30 -4.81 -33.90
C SER A 6 -22.36 -4.21 -32.48
N CYS A 7 -23.21 -4.73 -31.59
CA CYS A 7 -23.25 -4.30 -30.21
C CYS A 7 -21.93 -4.61 -29.48
N ILE A 8 -21.40 -5.80 -29.65
CA ILE A 8 -20.12 -6.20 -29.05
C ILE A 8 -18.98 -5.29 -29.56
N CYS A 9 -18.89 -5.07 -30.88
CA CYS A 9 -17.89 -4.17 -31.47
C CYS A 9 -18.04 -2.72 -30.93
N PHE A 10 -19.27 -2.22 -30.82
CA PHE A 10 -19.51 -0.89 -30.25
C PHE A 10 -19.05 -0.80 -28.79
N CYS A 11 -19.38 -1.78 -27.94
CA CYS A 11 -18.94 -1.81 -26.56
C CYS A 11 -17.41 -1.88 -26.44
N LEU A 12 -16.74 -2.67 -27.28
CA LEU A 12 -15.28 -2.77 -27.28
C LEU A 12 -14.61 -1.43 -27.71
N ILE A 13 -15.17 -0.77 -28.73
CA ILE A 13 -14.68 0.54 -29.17
C ILE A 13 -14.88 1.57 -28.07
N LEU A 14 -16.08 1.61 -27.45
CA LEU A 14 -16.37 2.53 -26.36
C LEU A 14 -15.42 2.31 -25.18
N PHE A 15 -15.22 1.05 -24.80
CA PHE A 15 -14.28 0.68 -23.73
C PHE A 15 -12.85 1.11 -24.05
N GLY A 16 -12.37 0.87 -25.28
CA GLY A 16 -11.06 1.33 -25.73
C GLY A 16 -10.91 2.84 -25.73
N LEU A 17 -11.96 3.57 -26.09
CA LEU A 17 -11.98 5.04 -25.98
C LEU A 17 -11.93 5.52 -24.52
N MET A 18 -12.68 4.88 -23.63
CA MET A 18 -12.65 5.19 -22.18
C MET A 18 -11.24 5.01 -21.61
N LEU A 19 -10.55 3.91 -21.93
CA LEU A 19 -9.16 3.69 -21.50
C LEU A 19 -8.22 4.76 -22.03
N ARG A 20 -8.38 5.20 -23.28
CA ARG A 20 -7.55 6.27 -23.85
C ARG A 20 -7.81 7.62 -23.24
N ILE A 21 -9.06 7.95 -22.97
CA ILE A 21 -9.43 9.19 -22.27
C ILE A 21 -8.86 9.18 -20.85
N ASP A 22 -8.95 8.03 -20.16
CA ASP A 22 -8.42 7.85 -18.83
C ASP A 22 -6.89 8.10 -18.80
N ASP A 23 -6.16 7.50 -19.73
CA ASP A 23 -4.70 7.70 -19.87
C ASP A 23 -4.31 9.18 -20.12
N ILE A 24 -5.15 9.93 -20.84
CA ILE A 24 -4.94 11.38 -21.09
C ILE A 24 -5.26 12.20 -19.82
N LEU A 25 -6.31 11.83 -19.08
CA LEU A 25 -6.77 12.58 -17.92
C LEU A 25 -5.92 12.33 -16.67
N ILE A 26 -5.15 11.24 -16.62
CA ILE A 26 -4.22 10.99 -15.51
C ILE A 26 -3.04 11.95 -15.61
N SER A 27 -2.88 12.78 -14.58
CA SER A 27 -1.72 13.67 -14.48
C SER A 27 -0.48 12.86 -14.06
N LYS A 28 0.17 12.20 -15.02
CA LYS A 28 1.31 11.29 -14.84
C LYS A 28 2.43 11.86 -13.95
N PRO A 29 2.87 13.13 -14.11
CA PRO A 29 3.93 13.71 -13.31
C PRO A 29 3.62 13.80 -11.81
N TYR A 30 2.37 13.67 -11.42
CA TYR A 30 1.89 13.80 -10.05
C TYR A 30 1.18 12.53 -9.55
N ASN A 31 1.21 11.47 -10.33
CA ASN A 31 0.60 10.19 -9.96
C ASN A 31 1.68 9.26 -9.41
N ARG A 32 1.51 8.80 -8.16
CA ARG A 32 2.48 7.95 -7.47
C ARG A 32 2.86 6.69 -8.26
N TYR A 33 1.88 6.08 -8.92
CA TYR A 33 2.11 4.90 -9.75
C TYR A 33 3.07 5.22 -10.91
N TYR A 34 2.76 6.23 -11.71
CA TYR A 34 3.60 6.58 -12.86
C TYR A 34 4.98 7.10 -12.48
N ILE A 35 5.10 7.79 -11.35
CA ILE A 35 6.40 8.24 -10.84
C ILE A 35 7.24 7.02 -10.45
N LEU A 36 6.64 6.04 -9.75
CA LEU A 36 7.29 4.79 -9.38
C LEU A 36 7.70 3.98 -10.62
N GLU A 37 6.77 3.74 -11.54
CA GLU A 37 7.02 2.99 -12.78
C GLU A 37 8.19 3.58 -13.58
N LYS A 38 8.19 4.90 -13.77
CA LYS A 38 9.28 5.58 -14.45
C LYS A 38 10.63 5.39 -13.75
N HIS A 39 10.64 5.41 -12.42
CA HIS A 39 11.86 5.15 -11.66
C HIS A 39 12.32 3.71 -11.83
N LEU A 40 11.42 2.73 -11.76
CA LEU A 40 11.74 1.31 -11.95
C LEU A 40 12.23 1.01 -13.37
N GLU A 41 11.73 1.74 -14.40
CA GLU A 41 12.30 1.66 -15.76
C GLU A 41 13.78 2.07 -15.81
N GLU A 42 14.22 2.96 -14.92
CA GLU A 42 15.59 3.45 -14.86
C GLU A 42 16.51 2.57 -13.99
N VAL A 43 16.02 2.06 -12.86
CA VAL A 43 16.84 1.32 -11.87
C VAL A 43 16.65 -0.18 -11.92
N GLY A 44 15.59 -0.67 -12.58
CA GLY A 44 15.21 -2.08 -12.62
C GLY A 44 14.22 -2.47 -11.52
N THR A 45 13.74 -3.71 -11.58
CA THR A 45 12.76 -4.30 -10.66
C THR A 45 13.30 -5.50 -9.89
N GLU A 46 14.53 -5.91 -10.14
CA GLU A 46 15.16 -7.14 -9.63
C GLU A 46 15.72 -6.92 -8.22
N PHE A 47 14.84 -6.82 -7.22
CA PHE A 47 15.23 -6.68 -5.81
C PHE A 47 15.13 -8.02 -5.08
N ASP A 48 16.17 -8.39 -4.31
CA ASP A 48 16.18 -9.60 -3.46
C ASP A 48 15.06 -9.58 -2.41
N VAL A 49 14.77 -8.39 -1.86
CA VAL A 49 13.74 -8.18 -0.85
C VAL A 49 12.79 -7.08 -1.30
N GLN A 50 11.50 -7.39 -1.37
CA GLN A 50 10.46 -6.40 -1.67
C GLN A 50 9.57 -6.18 -0.45
N VAL A 51 9.38 -4.91 -0.08
CA VAL A 51 8.61 -4.52 1.10
C VAL A 51 7.31 -3.84 0.68
N PHE A 52 6.18 -4.28 1.24
CA PHE A 52 4.84 -3.82 0.89
C PHE A 52 4.07 -3.36 2.12
N GLY A 53 2.99 -2.61 1.90
CA GLY A 53 2.08 -2.16 2.96
C GLY A 53 1.76 -0.67 2.91
N SER A 54 1.31 -0.14 4.03
CA SER A 54 0.90 1.26 4.18
C SER A 54 2.09 2.23 4.32
N CYS A 55 1.80 3.46 4.80
CA CYS A 55 2.85 4.42 5.17
C CYS A 55 3.79 3.88 6.26
N HIS A 56 3.32 2.98 7.08
CA HIS A 56 4.14 2.34 8.09
C HIS A 56 5.28 1.51 7.48
N SER A 57 5.08 0.87 6.32
CA SER A 57 6.14 0.12 5.65
C SER A 57 7.30 1.01 5.21
N TYR A 58 7.01 2.14 4.57
CA TYR A 58 8.07 3.03 4.07
C TYR A 58 8.65 4.00 5.11
N THR A 59 8.16 3.96 6.33
CA THR A 59 8.73 4.70 7.46
C THR A 59 9.36 3.81 8.52
N SER A 60 9.26 2.48 8.38
CA SER A 60 9.81 1.53 9.36
C SER A 60 10.85 0.56 8.79
N PHE A 61 11.08 0.59 7.47
CA PHE A 61 12.08 -0.26 6.83
C PHE A 61 13.08 0.58 6.05
N ASN A 62 14.37 0.44 6.36
CA ASN A 62 15.46 1.18 5.72
C ASN A 62 16.23 0.26 4.75
N PRO A 63 15.96 0.33 3.42
CA PRO A 63 16.60 -0.53 2.42
C PRO A 63 18.10 -0.40 2.36
N ARG A 64 18.64 0.83 2.49
CA ARG A 64 20.09 1.07 2.45
C ARG A 64 20.79 0.38 3.60
N TYR A 65 20.20 0.45 4.79
CA TYR A 65 20.76 -0.23 5.95
C TYR A 65 20.77 -1.75 5.77
N LEU A 66 19.69 -2.34 5.22
CA LEU A 66 19.66 -3.76 4.89
C LEU A 66 20.81 -4.14 3.94
N GLU A 67 20.96 -3.39 2.83
CA GLU A 67 22.00 -3.64 1.83
C GLU A 67 23.41 -3.54 2.43
N GLU A 68 23.67 -2.50 3.23
CA GLU A 68 24.96 -2.31 3.91
C GLU A 68 25.31 -3.47 4.87
N GLN A 69 24.33 -4.03 5.56
CA GLN A 69 24.53 -5.10 6.53
C GLN A 69 24.59 -6.50 5.92
N THR A 70 23.91 -6.72 4.79
CA THR A 70 23.66 -8.08 4.26
C THR A 70 24.12 -8.28 2.82
N GLY A 71 24.26 -7.21 2.05
CA GLY A 71 24.45 -7.26 0.61
C GLY A 71 23.22 -7.62 -0.21
N LEU A 72 22.05 -7.79 0.43
CA LEU A 72 20.77 -7.97 -0.25
C LEU A 72 20.21 -6.61 -0.62
N ASP A 73 19.89 -6.41 -1.89
CA ASP A 73 19.18 -5.22 -2.32
C ASP A 73 17.69 -5.29 -2.01
N SER A 74 17.08 -4.15 -1.77
CA SER A 74 15.68 -4.10 -1.39
C SER A 74 14.99 -2.82 -1.83
N PHE A 75 13.66 -2.90 -1.98
CA PHE A 75 12.83 -1.76 -2.33
C PHE A 75 11.51 -1.76 -1.56
N VAL A 76 11.03 -0.57 -1.13
CA VAL A 76 9.76 -0.41 -0.44
C VAL A 76 8.70 0.13 -1.39
N PHE A 77 7.74 -0.72 -1.73
CA PHE A 77 6.60 -0.44 -2.63
C PHE A 77 5.39 0.17 -1.93
N GLY A 78 5.44 0.40 -0.62
CA GLY A 78 4.31 0.87 0.18
C GLY A 78 3.71 2.20 -0.26
N ASN A 79 2.40 2.35 -0.04
CA ASN A 79 1.65 3.58 -0.30
C ASN A 79 0.85 4.05 0.92
N PRO A 80 0.60 5.36 1.05
CA PRO A 80 -0.24 5.86 2.13
C PRO A 80 -1.61 5.19 2.16
N GLY A 81 -2.02 4.70 3.34
CA GLY A 81 -3.32 4.06 3.54
C GLY A 81 -3.55 2.79 2.71
N GLU A 82 -2.48 2.09 2.33
CA GLU A 82 -2.59 0.83 1.60
C GLU A 82 -3.16 -0.27 2.51
N ILE A 83 -4.18 -0.97 2.00
CA ILE A 83 -4.88 -2.05 2.71
C ILE A 83 -4.60 -3.39 2.04
N MET A 84 -4.82 -4.52 2.72
CA MET A 84 -4.47 -5.85 2.22
C MET A 84 -4.96 -6.17 0.79
N PRO A 85 -6.18 -5.78 0.35
CA PRO A 85 -6.61 -5.97 -1.03
C PRO A 85 -5.76 -5.24 -2.07
N THR A 86 -5.32 -4.02 -1.77
CA THR A 86 -4.46 -3.23 -2.67
C THR A 86 -3.00 -3.68 -2.60
N THR A 87 -2.53 -4.08 -1.42
CA THR A 87 -1.23 -4.73 -1.24
C THR A 87 -1.14 -6.01 -2.09
N TYR A 88 -2.16 -6.87 -2.04
CA TYR A 88 -2.23 -8.06 -2.90
C TYR A 88 -2.10 -7.73 -4.39
N LEU A 89 -2.86 -6.72 -4.88
CA LEU A 89 -2.81 -6.34 -6.29
C LEU A 89 -1.42 -5.81 -6.69
N ARG A 90 -0.79 -5.03 -5.82
CA ARG A 90 0.55 -4.49 -6.04
C ARG A 90 1.61 -5.59 -6.06
N MET A 91 1.60 -6.48 -5.09
CA MET A 91 2.50 -7.64 -5.06
C MET A 91 2.34 -8.49 -6.31
N ARG A 92 1.11 -8.77 -6.69
CA ARG A 92 0.81 -9.54 -7.90
C ARG A 92 1.34 -8.87 -9.17
N GLU A 93 1.30 -7.55 -9.26
CA GLU A 93 1.85 -6.79 -10.38
C GLU A 93 3.38 -6.87 -10.39
N GLN A 94 4.02 -6.58 -9.26
CA GLN A 94 5.48 -6.65 -9.15
C GLN A 94 6.03 -8.05 -9.41
N PHE A 95 5.38 -9.10 -8.91
CA PHE A 95 5.81 -10.49 -9.10
C PHE A 95 5.68 -10.97 -10.56
N GLN A 96 4.88 -10.32 -11.40
CA GLN A 96 4.86 -10.58 -12.84
C GLN A 96 6.14 -10.10 -13.54
N ASP A 97 6.72 -9.02 -13.05
CA ASP A 97 7.97 -8.48 -13.58
C ASP A 97 9.17 -9.18 -12.94
N TYR A 98 9.19 -9.26 -11.62
CA TYR A 98 10.23 -9.95 -10.86
C TYR A 98 9.71 -10.37 -9.48
N ALA A 99 9.75 -11.65 -9.18
CA ALA A 99 9.44 -12.19 -7.85
C ALA A 99 10.71 -12.16 -6.98
N PRO A 100 10.67 -11.54 -5.77
CA PRO A 100 11.84 -11.46 -4.89
C PRO A 100 12.13 -12.81 -4.23
N LYS A 101 13.27 -12.92 -3.54
CA LYS A 101 13.53 -14.04 -2.62
C LYS A 101 12.64 -13.95 -1.37
N VAL A 102 12.46 -12.72 -0.87
CA VAL A 102 11.68 -12.45 0.35
C VAL A 102 10.72 -11.29 0.12
N ALA A 103 9.45 -11.50 0.42
CA ALA A 103 8.45 -10.45 0.54
C ALA A 103 8.21 -10.12 2.02
N VAL A 104 8.33 -8.85 2.37
CA VAL A 104 8.09 -8.34 3.73
C VAL A 104 6.86 -7.46 3.70
N VAL A 105 5.81 -7.80 4.44
CA VAL A 105 4.51 -7.12 4.38
C VAL A 105 4.14 -6.52 5.72
N GLU A 106 3.97 -5.21 5.74
CA GLU A 106 3.51 -4.47 6.92
C GLU A 106 2.00 -4.61 7.10
N THR A 107 1.53 -4.77 8.35
CA THR A 107 0.18 -5.28 8.65
C THR A 107 -0.86 -4.23 9.02
N TRP A 108 -0.58 -2.94 9.01
CA TRP A 108 -1.58 -1.89 9.30
C TRP A 108 -2.85 -2.04 8.45
N GLY A 109 -2.70 -2.47 7.22
CA GLY A 109 -3.79 -2.67 6.26
C GLY A 109 -4.84 -3.73 6.61
N ILE A 110 -4.72 -4.44 7.75
CA ILE A 110 -5.76 -5.34 8.27
C ILE A 110 -6.90 -4.58 8.96
N ASN A 111 -6.74 -3.27 9.26
CA ASN A 111 -7.64 -2.46 10.07
C ASN A 111 -8.33 -1.30 9.32
N PRO A 112 -8.88 -1.48 8.11
CA PRO A 112 -9.36 -0.36 7.29
C PRO A 112 -10.60 0.36 7.84
N TYR A 113 -11.25 -0.19 8.86
CA TYR A 113 -12.51 0.33 9.40
C TYR A 113 -12.38 1.08 10.73
N GLU A 114 -11.24 1.01 11.40
CA GLU A 114 -11.14 1.42 12.80
C GLU A 114 -10.43 2.77 13.00
N THR A 115 -9.83 3.30 11.96
CA THR A 115 -8.90 4.41 12.04
C THR A 115 -9.55 5.77 12.29
N TYR A 116 -10.90 5.91 12.10
CA TYR A 116 -11.58 7.20 12.28
C TYR A 116 -13.01 7.08 12.81
N ASP A 117 -13.45 8.08 13.58
CA ASP A 117 -14.81 8.25 14.14
C ASP A 117 -15.88 8.68 13.12
N SER A 118 -15.60 8.62 11.83
CA SER A 118 -16.56 9.06 10.81
C SER A 118 -17.46 7.92 10.34
N THR A 119 -18.72 8.22 10.15
CA THR A 119 -19.73 7.31 9.60
C THR A 119 -19.53 7.00 8.10
N GLU A 120 -18.59 7.67 7.45
CA GLU A 120 -18.20 7.38 6.08
C GLU A 120 -17.05 6.36 6.08
N SER A 121 -17.26 5.29 5.33
CA SER A 121 -16.34 4.16 5.21
C SER A 121 -14.97 4.63 4.70
N ILE A 122 -14.00 4.70 5.58
CA ILE A 122 -12.59 4.97 5.26
C ILE A 122 -12.04 3.92 4.30
N LEU A 123 -12.52 2.69 4.41
CA LEU A 123 -12.25 1.65 3.42
C LEU A 123 -12.46 2.16 2.00
N GLY A 124 -13.60 2.83 1.73
CA GLY A 124 -13.88 3.41 0.42
C GLY A 124 -12.82 4.41 -0.01
N THR A 125 -12.40 5.31 0.87
CA THR A 125 -11.39 6.33 0.57
C THR A 125 -10.02 5.72 0.32
N TYR A 126 -9.53 4.84 1.17
CA TYR A 126 -8.23 4.19 1.01
C TYR A 126 -8.20 3.23 -0.17
N LEU A 127 -9.24 2.42 -0.35
CA LEU A 127 -9.34 1.55 -1.51
C LEU A 127 -9.39 2.37 -2.80
N GLN A 128 -10.21 3.43 -2.85
CA GLN A 128 -10.30 4.30 -4.01
C GLN A 128 -8.96 4.97 -4.33
N THR A 129 -8.27 5.51 -3.33
CA THR A 129 -6.99 6.20 -3.51
C THR A 129 -5.92 5.28 -4.04
N ASN A 130 -5.84 4.05 -3.53
CA ASN A 130 -4.81 3.10 -3.93
C ASN A 130 -5.16 2.32 -5.20
N ILE A 131 -6.41 1.87 -5.35
CA ILE A 131 -6.81 1.03 -6.48
C ILE A 131 -6.83 1.78 -7.81
N GLN A 132 -7.08 3.10 -7.79
CA GLN A 132 -7.08 3.92 -9.01
C GLN A 132 -5.73 3.93 -9.72
N HIS A 133 -4.65 3.75 -8.97
CA HIS A 133 -3.28 3.78 -9.49
C HIS A 133 -2.81 2.42 -10.02
N ILE A 134 -3.58 1.36 -9.78
CA ILE A 134 -3.28 0.01 -10.28
C ILE A 134 -3.86 -0.12 -11.69
N PRO A 135 -3.09 -0.64 -12.66
CA PRO A 135 -3.57 -0.86 -14.01
C PRO A 135 -4.83 -1.71 -14.07
N PHE A 136 -5.62 -1.52 -15.14
CA PHE A 136 -6.81 -2.32 -15.36
C PHE A 136 -6.47 -3.80 -15.50
N SER A 137 -7.13 -4.64 -14.69
CA SER A 137 -7.01 -6.09 -14.76
C SER A 137 -8.30 -6.76 -14.29
N LEU A 138 -8.50 -8.03 -14.67
CA LEU A 138 -9.64 -8.81 -14.17
C LEU A 138 -9.57 -9.00 -12.65
N GLU A 139 -8.38 -9.08 -12.09
CA GLU A 139 -8.19 -9.22 -10.65
C GLU A 139 -8.55 -7.92 -9.92
N LYS A 140 -8.18 -6.76 -10.46
CA LYS A 140 -8.65 -5.45 -9.97
C LYS A 140 -10.18 -5.39 -9.93
N LEU A 141 -10.86 -5.85 -10.99
CA LEU A 141 -12.33 -5.91 -11.01
C LEU A 141 -12.91 -6.85 -9.93
N ARG A 142 -12.22 -7.96 -9.64
CA ARG A 142 -12.63 -8.87 -8.56
C ARG A 142 -12.48 -8.23 -7.20
N VAL A 143 -11.38 -7.53 -6.95
CA VAL A 143 -11.17 -6.76 -5.71
C VAL A 143 -12.29 -5.75 -5.53
N ILE A 144 -12.58 -4.91 -6.55
CA ILE A 144 -13.65 -3.91 -6.46
C ILE A 144 -15.00 -4.55 -6.17
N ARG A 145 -15.34 -5.64 -6.85
CA ARG A 145 -16.59 -6.38 -6.66
C ARG A 145 -16.76 -6.91 -5.24
N ASP A 146 -15.68 -7.35 -4.60
CA ASP A 146 -15.74 -7.90 -3.25
C ASP A 146 -16.10 -6.83 -2.19
N PHE A 147 -16.08 -5.56 -2.58
CA PHE A 147 -16.50 -4.42 -1.77
C PHE A 147 -17.73 -3.76 -2.42
N GLU A 148 -18.89 -4.36 -2.24
CA GLU A 148 -20.17 -4.08 -2.94
C GLU A 148 -20.63 -2.62 -2.93
N THR A 149 -20.14 -1.80 -2.03
CA THR A 149 -20.48 -0.38 -1.88
C THR A 149 -19.73 0.56 -2.84
N LEU A 150 -18.83 0.02 -3.67
CA LEU A 150 -17.93 0.81 -4.50
C LEU A 150 -18.48 0.97 -5.92
N ASP A 151 -18.44 2.19 -6.44
CA ASP A 151 -18.75 2.44 -7.85
C ASP A 151 -17.62 1.91 -8.75
N MET A 152 -17.90 0.84 -9.49
CA MET A 152 -16.94 0.20 -10.39
C MET A 152 -16.39 1.14 -11.47
N LEU A 153 -17.19 2.13 -11.92
CA LEU A 153 -16.74 3.11 -12.91
C LEU A 153 -15.77 4.11 -12.28
N GLU A 154 -16.09 4.61 -11.10
CA GLU A 154 -15.22 5.55 -10.38
C GLU A 154 -13.90 4.92 -9.97
N MET A 155 -13.90 3.63 -9.61
CA MET A 155 -12.70 2.90 -9.24
C MET A 155 -11.77 2.56 -10.42
N ASN A 156 -12.31 2.46 -11.63
CA ASN A 156 -11.54 2.08 -12.81
C ASN A 156 -11.22 3.24 -13.75
N PHE A 157 -12.01 4.32 -13.74
CA PHE A 157 -11.89 5.39 -14.71
C PHE A 157 -11.85 6.78 -14.06
N THR A 158 -10.76 7.50 -14.30
CA THR A 158 -10.54 8.87 -13.83
C THR A 158 -11.64 9.81 -14.32
N ILE A 159 -12.14 9.63 -15.54
CA ILE A 159 -13.24 10.42 -16.09
C ILE A 159 -14.53 10.31 -15.28
N SER A 160 -14.84 9.11 -14.75
CA SER A 160 -16.02 8.92 -13.92
C SER A 160 -15.91 9.64 -12.58
N LYS A 161 -14.72 9.62 -11.99
CA LYS A 161 -14.43 10.35 -10.74
C LYS A 161 -14.59 11.86 -10.86
N TYR A 162 -14.22 12.42 -12.02
CA TYR A 162 -14.25 13.87 -12.26
C TYR A 162 -15.42 14.34 -13.13
N LYS A 163 -16.40 13.45 -13.39
CA LYS A 163 -17.57 13.76 -14.25
C LYS A 163 -18.29 15.05 -13.86
N ASP A 164 -18.53 15.28 -12.57
CA ASP A 164 -19.25 16.44 -12.08
C ASP A 164 -18.45 17.73 -12.34
N ARG A 165 -17.14 17.72 -12.12
CA ARG A 165 -16.26 18.87 -12.44
C ARG A 165 -16.18 19.14 -13.93
N ILE A 166 -16.20 18.10 -14.76
CA ILE A 166 -16.23 18.25 -16.23
C ILE A 166 -17.56 18.82 -16.69
N LEU A 167 -18.67 18.45 -16.05
CA LEU A 167 -20.01 18.94 -16.38
C LEU A 167 -20.28 20.35 -15.86
N GLU A 168 -19.69 20.74 -14.74
CA GLU A 168 -19.82 22.08 -14.15
C GLU A 168 -19.03 23.17 -14.91
N HIS A 169 -17.98 22.78 -15.65
CA HIS A 169 -17.16 23.70 -16.41
C HIS A 169 -17.57 23.71 -17.87
N ASN A 170 -17.70 24.94 -18.43
CA ASN A 170 -17.97 25.10 -19.85
C ASN A 170 -16.78 24.52 -20.65
N LEU A 171 -17.04 23.53 -21.52
CA LEU A 171 -16.00 22.86 -22.31
C LEU A 171 -15.10 23.82 -23.12
N ARG A 172 -15.54 25.06 -23.31
CA ARG A 172 -14.75 26.12 -23.98
C ARG A 172 -13.68 26.73 -23.08
N ASP A 173 -13.88 26.66 -21.75
CA ASP A 173 -12.98 27.25 -20.77
C ASP A 173 -12.13 26.15 -20.09
N PHE A 174 -12.24 24.92 -20.59
CA PHE A 174 -11.58 23.74 -20.04
C PHE A 174 -10.15 23.65 -20.62
N ASP A 175 -9.20 24.25 -19.92
CA ASP A 175 -7.80 23.88 -20.08
C ASP A 175 -7.53 22.55 -19.36
N PHE A 176 -7.47 21.45 -20.13
CA PHE A 176 -7.28 20.12 -19.62
C PHE A 176 -6.04 19.99 -18.73
N ASN A 177 -4.98 20.71 -19.03
CA ASN A 177 -3.78 20.70 -18.19
C ASN A 177 -3.97 21.55 -16.93
N TYR A 178 -4.50 22.75 -17.06
CA TYR A 178 -4.60 23.72 -15.96
C TYR A 178 -5.74 23.42 -14.99
N SER A 179 -6.93 23.02 -15.47
CA SER A 179 -8.09 22.77 -14.60
C SER A 179 -7.95 21.51 -13.75
N PHE A 180 -7.20 20.51 -14.23
CA PHE A 180 -6.82 19.35 -13.42
C PHE A 180 -5.63 19.66 -12.50
N ASP A 181 -4.71 20.50 -12.91
CA ASP A 181 -3.49 20.82 -12.17
C ASP A 181 -3.68 21.95 -11.14
N ALA A 182 -4.46 22.98 -11.42
CA ALA A 182 -4.55 24.15 -10.54
C ALA A 182 -5.23 23.86 -9.19
N ALA A 183 -6.30 23.05 -9.15
CA ALA A 183 -6.93 22.66 -7.90
C ALA A 183 -6.09 21.65 -7.09
N LYS A 184 -5.12 21.00 -7.74
CA LYS A 184 -4.21 20.01 -7.17
C LYS A 184 -2.76 20.49 -7.12
N ALA A 185 -2.41 21.63 -7.72
CA ALA A 185 -1.03 22.04 -7.94
C ALA A 185 -0.19 21.97 -6.65
N HIS A 186 -0.70 22.49 -5.55
CA HIS A 186 0.02 22.47 -4.28
C HIS A 186 0.12 21.05 -3.68
N THR A 187 -0.97 20.30 -3.67
CA THR A 187 -0.99 18.91 -3.18
C THR A 187 -0.19 17.98 -4.10
N SER A 188 -0.20 18.27 -5.40
CA SER A 188 0.51 17.49 -6.41
C SER A 188 2.03 17.70 -6.35
N GLU A 189 2.48 18.91 -6.05
CA GLU A 189 3.91 19.22 -5.88
C GLU A 189 4.46 18.50 -4.63
N ILE A 190 3.72 18.55 -3.51
CA ILE A 190 4.08 17.80 -2.27
C ILE A 190 4.20 16.30 -2.55
N VAL A 191 3.27 15.72 -3.32
CA VAL A 191 3.32 14.31 -3.70
C VAL A 191 4.54 14.01 -4.55
N ARG A 192 4.86 14.88 -5.51
CA ARG A 192 6.03 14.71 -6.37
C ARG A 192 7.33 14.79 -5.58
N GLU A 193 7.46 15.78 -4.70
CA GLU A 193 8.65 15.94 -3.85
C GLU A 193 8.82 14.75 -2.90
N GLU A 194 7.73 14.32 -2.23
CA GLU A 194 7.74 13.15 -1.38
C GLU A 194 8.20 11.89 -2.14
N MET A 195 7.58 11.64 -3.31
CA MET A 195 7.94 10.46 -4.11
C MET A 195 9.37 10.52 -4.61
N THR A 196 9.83 11.68 -5.09
CA THR A 196 11.23 11.83 -5.53
C THR A 196 12.20 11.50 -4.39
N SER A 197 12.00 12.10 -3.22
CA SER A 197 12.83 11.83 -2.04
C SER A 197 12.80 10.35 -1.62
N ARG A 198 11.63 9.71 -1.65
CA ARG A 198 11.50 8.28 -1.32
C ARG A 198 12.21 7.39 -2.33
N LEU A 199 12.07 7.67 -3.62
CA LEU A 199 12.68 6.87 -4.68
C LEU A 199 14.20 6.98 -4.68
N GLU A 200 14.77 8.15 -4.36
CA GLU A 200 16.22 8.31 -4.11
C GLU A 200 16.70 7.45 -2.94
N ASN A 201 15.82 7.00 -2.05
CA ASN A 201 16.09 6.13 -0.91
C ASN A 201 15.40 4.76 -1.04
N TYR A 202 15.29 4.22 -2.26
CA TYR A 202 14.70 2.90 -2.53
C TYR A 202 13.26 2.72 -1.97
N GLY A 203 12.45 3.77 -2.04
CA GLY A 203 11.08 3.80 -1.54
C GLY A 203 10.93 4.18 -0.06
N PHE A 204 12.02 4.32 0.69
CA PHE A 204 12.04 4.70 2.10
C PHE A 204 11.86 6.20 2.29
N ARG A 205 11.04 6.58 3.27
CA ARG A 205 10.88 7.97 3.71
C ARG A 205 11.77 8.25 4.92
N VAL A 206 12.77 9.08 4.74
CA VAL A 206 13.63 9.56 5.81
C VAL A 206 12.88 10.60 6.65
N ASN A 207 12.51 10.25 7.87
CA ASN A 207 11.87 11.14 8.83
C ASN A 207 12.87 11.58 9.91
N PRO A 208 12.86 12.86 10.32
CA PRO A 208 13.63 13.30 11.48
C PRO A 208 13.04 12.74 12.78
N SER A 209 13.85 12.67 13.82
CA SER A 209 13.39 12.33 15.16
C SER A 209 12.56 13.47 15.75
N ASN A 210 11.49 13.13 16.43
CA ASN A 210 10.64 14.07 17.14
C ASN A 210 10.22 13.44 18.48
N PRO A 211 10.61 14.02 19.65
CA PRO A 211 10.26 13.48 20.95
C PRO A 211 8.75 13.40 21.15
N LEU A 212 8.27 12.22 21.57
CA LEU A 212 6.86 11.97 21.81
C LEU A 212 6.53 11.96 23.31
N ASP A 213 5.71 12.92 23.74
CA ASP A 213 5.22 12.95 25.10
C ASP A 213 4.13 11.88 25.32
N GLN A 214 4.26 11.13 26.43
CA GLN A 214 3.22 10.19 26.90
C GLN A 214 2.86 9.07 25.92
N TYR A 215 3.77 8.61 25.07
CA TYR A 215 3.50 7.52 24.13
C TYR A 215 3.02 6.25 24.87
N GLU A 216 3.75 5.79 25.88
CA GLU A 216 3.35 4.62 26.68
C GLU A 216 1.97 4.76 27.35
N ALA A 217 1.64 5.97 27.85
CA ALA A 217 0.35 6.23 28.49
C ALA A 217 -0.83 6.21 27.50
N LYS A 218 -0.57 6.30 26.20
CA LYS A 218 -1.57 6.23 25.11
C LYS A 218 -1.71 4.84 24.51
N GLN A 219 -0.78 3.92 24.80
CA GLN A 219 -0.85 2.54 24.31
C GLN A 219 -2.00 1.79 24.96
N ASN A 220 -2.77 1.09 24.15
CA ASN A 220 -3.77 0.15 24.61
C ASN A 220 -3.15 -1.24 24.78
N HIS A 221 -3.69 -2.01 25.70
CA HIS A 221 -3.26 -3.36 25.97
C HIS A 221 -4.47 -4.28 25.99
N VAL A 222 -4.37 -5.39 25.25
CA VAL A 222 -5.38 -6.44 25.24
C VAL A 222 -4.70 -7.81 25.47
N SER A 223 -5.44 -8.74 26.08
CA SER A 223 -4.95 -10.12 26.22
C SER A 223 -4.78 -10.75 24.83
N LYS A 224 -3.78 -11.62 24.66
CA LYS A 224 -3.59 -12.40 23.42
C LYS A 224 -4.79 -13.32 23.11
N ASP A 225 -5.55 -13.71 24.14
CA ASP A 225 -6.76 -14.53 23.99
C ASP A 225 -8.00 -13.70 23.63
N ASP A 226 -7.94 -12.37 23.72
CA ASP A 226 -9.03 -11.49 23.33
C ASP A 226 -8.95 -11.22 21.83
N VAL A 227 -9.78 -11.91 21.07
CA VAL A 227 -9.75 -11.97 19.62
C VAL A 227 -11.00 -11.29 19.04
N LEU A 228 -10.81 -10.42 18.06
CA LEU A 228 -11.86 -9.90 17.21
C LEU A 228 -11.55 -10.33 15.77
N GLU A 229 -12.52 -10.95 15.10
CA GLU A 229 -12.35 -11.39 13.73
C GLU A 229 -12.11 -10.21 12.78
N ILE A 230 -11.12 -10.36 11.91
CA ILE A 230 -10.93 -9.46 10.76
C ILE A 230 -12.06 -9.73 9.77
N GLU A 231 -12.52 -8.67 9.10
CA GLU A 231 -13.58 -8.78 8.10
C GLU A 231 -13.26 -9.83 7.03
N PRO A 232 -14.23 -10.66 6.62
CA PRO A 232 -14.00 -11.79 5.71
C PRO A 232 -13.33 -11.39 4.38
N ASN A 233 -13.68 -10.21 3.84
CA ASN A 233 -13.07 -9.72 2.61
C ASN A 233 -11.61 -9.31 2.80
N ILE A 234 -11.22 -8.78 3.96
CA ILE A 234 -9.82 -8.49 4.28
C ILE A 234 -9.05 -9.79 4.52
N THR A 235 -9.60 -10.72 5.33
CA THR A 235 -9.04 -12.06 5.57
C THR A 235 -8.78 -12.80 4.25
N LYS A 236 -9.71 -12.74 3.31
CA LYS A 236 -9.56 -13.33 1.97
C LYS A 236 -8.28 -12.82 1.26
N TYR A 237 -7.97 -11.52 1.36
CA TYR A 237 -6.79 -10.98 0.69
C TYR A 237 -5.49 -11.22 1.46
N ILE A 238 -5.54 -11.40 2.77
CA ILE A 238 -4.41 -11.92 3.56
C ILE A 238 -4.03 -13.32 3.05
N VAL A 239 -5.01 -14.22 2.94
CA VAL A 239 -4.78 -15.58 2.41
C VAL A 239 -4.29 -15.55 0.97
N LYS A 240 -4.82 -14.66 0.12
CA LYS A 240 -4.35 -14.50 -1.27
C LYS A 240 -2.91 -13.99 -1.37
N ILE A 241 -2.44 -13.18 -0.43
CA ILE A 241 -1.02 -12.78 -0.35
C ILE A 241 -0.15 -14.00 -0.05
N ILE A 242 -0.57 -14.83 0.90
CA ILE A 242 0.13 -16.08 1.25
C ILE A 242 0.20 -17.01 0.04
N GLU A 243 -0.95 -17.30 -0.59
CA GLU A 243 -1.05 -18.14 -1.78
C GLU A 243 -0.22 -17.59 -2.97
N LEU A 244 -0.14 -16.25 -3.10
CA LEU A 244 0.67 -15.61 -4.14
C LEU A 244 2.16 -15.87 -3.90
N CYS A 245 2.65 -15.69 -2.68
CA CYS A 245 4.03 -15.97 -2.33
C CYS A 245 4.39 -17.44 -2.54
N GLU A 246 3.53 -18.37 -2.11
CA GLU A 246 3.68 -19.80 -2.36
C GLU A 246 3.76 -20.13 -3.86
N ALA A 247 2.89 -19.50 -4.68
CA ALA A 247 2.84 -19.75 -6.13
C ALA A 247 4.09 -19.28 -6.87
N TYR A 248 4.81 -18.30 -6.33
CA TYR A 248 6.05 -17.75 -6.92
C TYR A 248 7.32 -18.22 -6.21
N ASP A 249 7.22 -19.14 -5.23
CA ASP A 249 8.34 -19.62 -4.41
C ASP A 249 9.06 -18.47 -3.68
N VAL A 250 8.27 -17.54 -3.12
CA VAL A 250 8.72 -16.36 -2.39
C VAL A 250 8.49 -16.58 -0.89
N GLU A 251 9.52 -16.39 -0.08
CA GLU A 251 9.39 -16.45 1.37
C GLU A 251 8.67 -15.19 1.89
N LEU A 252 7.63 -15.37 2.70
CA LEU A 252 6.79 -14.29 3.21
C LEU A 252 7.04 -14.03 4.69
N ILE A 253 7.28 -12.76 5.03
CA ILE A 253 7.36 -12.28 6.41
C ILE A 253 6.32 -11.18 6.59
N PHE A 254 5.38 -11.35 7.51
CA PHE A 254 4.54 -10.27 7.98
C PHE A 254 5.16 -9.58 9.18
N TYR A 255 5.00 -8.26 9.29
CA TYR A 255 5.40 -7.54 10.48
C TYR A 255 4.44 -6.39 10.82
N ARG A 256 4.33 -6.07 12.10
CA ARG A 256 3.66 -4.87 12.58
C ARG A 256 4.70 -3.82 12.96
N SER A 257 4.62 -2.65 12.33
CA SER A 257 5.35 -1.45 12.74
C SER A 257 4.76 -0.89 14.06
N PRO A 258 5.55 -0.25 14.92
CA PRO A 258 5.04 0.39 16.14
C PRO A 258 4.19 1.62 15.81
N TYR A 259 3.01 1.69 16.39
CA TYR A 259 2.11 2.83 16.38
C TYR A 259 1.06 2.70 17.51
N ILE A 260 0.42 3.81 17.89
CA ILE A 260 -0.64 3.78 18.92
C ILE A 260 -1.89 3.11 18.35
N SER A 261 -2.09 1.85 18.70
CA SER A 261 -3.23 1.04 18.26
C SER A 261 -4.44 1.18 19.18
N LYS A 262 -5.64 1.14 18.62
CA LYS A 262 -6.90 0.99 19.39
C LYS A 262 -7.05 -0.46 19.88
N GLU A 263 -7.86 -0.67 20.93
CA GLU A 263 -8.11 -2.03 21.46
C GLU A 263 -8.62 -3.01 20.40
N ASN A 264 -9.56 -2.59 19.56
CA ASN A 264 -10.08 -3.44 18.50
C ASN A 264 -9.03 -3.80 17.44
N GLU A 265 -8.10 -2.89 17.14
CA GLU A 265 -6.98 -3.19 16.24
C GLU A 265 -6.08 -4.27 16.82
N LEU A 266 -5.76 -4.19 18.12
CA LEU A 266 -4.99 -5.23 18.81
C LEU A 266 -5.72 -6.58 18.87
N ARG A 267 -7.04 -6.56 19.08
CA ARG A 267 -7.86 -7.79 19.06
C ARG A 267 -7.90 -8.42 17.66
N LYS A 268 -7.96 -7.62 16.59
CA LYS A 268 -7.82 -8.10 15.20
C LYS A 268 -6.42 -8.60 14.90
N LEU A 269 -5.39 -7.97 15.45
CA LEU A 269 -4.03 -8.46 15.35
C LEU A 269 -3.87 -9.86 15.97
N ASN A 270 -4.59 -10.14 17.06
CA ASN A 270 -4.62 -11.49 17.64
C ASN A 270 -5.27 -12.51 16.67
N HIS A 271 -6.33 -12.13 15.93
CA HIS A 271 -6.87 -12.98 14.87
C HIS A 271 -5.87 -13.15 13.70
N PHE A 272 -5.17 -12.08 13.34
CA PHE A 272 -4.15 -12.14 12.29
C PHE A 272 -3.02 -13.12 12.64
N ARG A 273 -2.55 -13.13 13.91
CA ARG A 273 -1.58 -14.13 14.38
C ARG A 273 -2.09 -15.56 14.18
N GLN A 274 -3.37 -15.82 14.52
CA GLN A 274 -3.97 -17.15 14.30
C GLN A 274 -3.99 -17.55 12.82
N ILE A 275 -4.23 -16.59 11.91
CA ILE A 275 -4.16 -16.84 10.46
C ILE A 275 -2.73 -17.19 10.06
N CYS A 276 -1.74 -16.44 10.52
CA CYS A 276 -0.33 -16.72 10.24
C CYS A 276 0.09 -18.10 10.77
N ASP A 277 -0.30 -18.46 12.00
CA ASP A 277 -0.03 -19.77 12.61
C ASP A 277 -0.68 -20.92 11.82
N GLN A 278 -1.91 -20.71 11.29
CA GLN A 278 -2.62 -21.72 10.50
C GLN A 278 -1.96 -22.00 9.14
N HIS A 279 -1.26 -21.01 8.60
CA HIS A 279 -0.60 -21.07 7.30
C HIS A 279 0.93 -21.23 7.39
N ASP A 280 1.47 -21.41 8.61
CA ASP A 280 2.93 -21.53 8.88
C ASP A 280 3.73 -20.32 8.31
N VAL A 281 3.17 -19.10 8.42
CA VAL A 281 3.80 -17.86 7.98
C VAL A 281 4.33 -17.06 9.15
N LEU A 282 5.56 -16.58 9.05
CA LEU A 282 6.20 -15.78 10.10
C LEU A 282 5.53 -14.42 10.25
N PHE A 283 5.13 -14.10 11.50
CA PHE A 283 4.66 -12.77 11.88
C PHE A 283 5.48 -12.20 13.04
N LEU A 284 5.98 -10.98 12.90
CA LEU A 284 6.82 -10.26 13.86
C LEU A 284 6.14 -8.98 14.33
N ASP A 285 5.87 -8.86 15.62
CA ASP A 285 5.28 -7.65 16.22
C ASP A 285 6.39 -6.76 16.78
N LEU A 286 6.90 -5.83 15.96
CA LEU A 286 8.04 -5.00 16.32
C LEU A 286 7.76 -4.09 17.52
N GLU A 287 6.51 -3.71 17.76
CA GLU A 287 6.11 -2.97 18.96
C GLU A 287 6.39 -3.74 20.26
N GLN A 288 6.29 -5.07 20.21
CA GLN A 288 6.51 -5.93 21.38
C GLN A 288 7.94 -6.44 21.49
N GLU A 289 8.68 -6.49 20.40
CA GLU A 289 9.98 -7.14 20.32
C GLU A 289 11.15 -6.16 20.44
N ILE A 290 10.92 -4.87 20.16
CA ILE A 290 11.97 -3.84 20.14
C ILE A 290 11.70 -2.81 21.24
N ASP A 291 12.73 -2.48 22.01
CA ASP A 291 12.72 -1.38 22.98
C ASP A 291 13.03 -0.06 22.25
N TYR A 292 11.96 0.65 21.85
CA TYR A 292 12.08 1.94 21.18
C TYR A 292 12.26 3.09 22.15
N ASP A 293 13.16 4.02 21.85
CA ASP A 293 13.29 5.30 22.56
C ASP A 293 12.33 6.34 21.96
N TYR A 294 11.32 6.73 22.73
CA TYR A 294 10.29 7.69 22.31
C TYR A 294 10.82 9.12 22.08
N ASN A 295 12.08 9.40 22.40
CA ASN A 295 12.72 10.67 22.11
C ASN A 295 13.42 10.68 20.75
N THR A 296 13.84 9.52 20.23
CA THR A 296 14.70 9.44 19.05
C THR A 296 14.13 8.61 17.93
N ASP A 297 13.32 7.58 18.23
CA ASP A 297 12.94 6.57 17.26
C ASP A 297 11.64 6.88 16.52
N PHE A 298 10.93 7.93 16.92
CA PHE A 298 9.66 8.33 16.32
C PHE A 298 9.72 9.68 15.63
N PHE A 299 8.91 9.84 14.58
CA PHE A 299 8.59 11.12 13.95
C PHE A 299 7.26 11.68 14.49
N ASP A 300 6.26 10.83 14.61
CA ASP A 300 4.96 11.09 15.19
C ASP A 300 4.40 9.82 15.86
N TYR A 301 3.16 9.84 16.34
CA TYR A 301 2.53 8.69 17.03
C TYR A 301 2.25 7.49 16.12
N GLU A 302 2.44 7.63 14.82
CA GLU A 302 2.14 6.61 13.82
C GLU A 302 3.37 6.18 13.01
N HIS A 303 4.43 7.00 12.98
CA HIS A 303 5.56 6.77 12.09
C HIS A 303 6.90 6.85 12.82
N LEU A 304 7.80 5.99 12.42
CA LEU A 304 9.18 6.02 12.91
C LEU A 304 10.01 7.13 12.24
N SER A 305 11.02 7.56 12.97
CA SER A 305 12.15 8.32 12.44
C SER A 305 13.12 7.38 11.70
N GLU A 306 14.14 7.95 11.04
CA GLU A 306 15.22 7.17 10.43
C GLU A 306 15.91 6.24 11.45
N THR A 307 16.13 6.72 12.69
CA THR A 307 16.72 5.92 13.77
C THR A 307 15.85 4.73 14.13
N GLY A 308 14.55 4.94 14.32
CA GLY A 308 13.60 3.87 14.62
C GLY A 308 13.45 2.87 13.47
N ALA A 309 13.41 3.36 12.23
CA ALA A 309 13.38 2.51 11.04
C ALA A 309 14.65 1.64 10.92
N THR A 310 15.81 2.19 11.26
CA THR A 310 17.06 1.43 11.28
C THR A 310 17.02 0.32 12.34
N LYS A 311 16.53 0.60 13.55
CA LYS A 311 16.33 -0.44 14.59
C LYS A 311 15.34 -1.54 14.12
N SER A 312 14.23 -1.15 13.50
CA SER A 312 13.28 -2.10 12.93
C SER A 312 13.92 -3.00 11.89
N THR A 313 14.67 -2.42 10.98
CA THR A 313 15.35 -3.18 9.91
C THR A 313 16.42 -4.10 10.49
N ASP A 314 17.22 -3.64 11.44
CA ASP A 314 18.23 -4.44 12.13
C ASP A 314 17.61 -5.69 12.78
N PHE A 315 16.46 -5.53 13.46
CA PHE A 315 15.73 -6.64 14.04
C PHE A 315 15.22 -7.63 12.98
N LEU A 316 14.80 -7.16 11.80
CA LEU A 316 14.29 -8.01 10.71
C LEU A 316 15.39 -8.77 9.98
N ILE A 317 16.65 -8.28 9.98
CA ILE A 317 17.79 -8.85 9.23
C ILE A 317 17.96 -10.37 9.44
N PRO A 318 18.01 -10.93 10.67
CA PRO A 318 18.21 -12.36 10.87
C PRO A 318 17.14 -13.21 10.17
N TYR A 319 15.88 -12.77 10.23
CA TYR A 319 14.74 -13.47 9.63
C TYR A 319 14.76 -13.38 8.10
N ILE A 320 15.10 -12.20 7.55
CA ILE A 320 15.27 -12.01 6.11
C ILE A 320 16.41 -12.88 5.57
N LEU A 321 17.56 -12.93 6.27
CA LEU A 321 18.70 -13.76 5.87
C LEU A 321 18.39 -15.26 5.95
N GLU A 322 17.56 -15.70 6.88
CA GLU A 322 17.10 -17.09 6.96
C GLU A 322 16.15 -17.42 5.81
N ALA A 323 15.18 -16.56 5.56
CA ALA A 323 14.23 -16.68 4.45
C ALA A 323 14.94 -16.69 3.09
N ALA A 324 15.88 -15.79 2.85
CA ALA A 324 16.63 -15.70 1.58
C ALA A 324 17.55 -16.90 1.26
N LYS A 325 17.71 -17.85 2.18
CA LYS A 325 18.50 -19.08 1.97
C LYS A 325 17.70 -20.24 1.46
N LYS A 326 16.39 -20.19 1.62
CA LYS A 326 15.48 -21.24 1.17
C LYS A 326 15.27 -21.18 -0.32
#